data_7eea43c177bdd9ec40b71d90dfec0ccd
#
_entry.id   7eea43c177bdd9ec40b71d90dfec0ccd
#
_cell.length_a   1.000
_cell.length_b   1.000
_cell.length_c   1.000
_cell.angle_alpha   90.00
_cell.angle_beta   90.00
_cell.angle_gamma   90.00
#
_symmetry.space_group_name_H-M   'P 1'
#
loop_
_entity.id
_entity.type
_entity.pdbx_description
1 polymer ?
#
loop_
_entity_poly.entity_id
_entity_poly.type
_entity_poly.pdbx_seq_one_letter_code
_entity_poly.pdbx_strand_id
1 'polypeptide(L)'
;MARASVSSVPQSVPRTTPDTRTDALGPIPHPEGVSNEEFRAALARLASGVVLVTAHEPPLSATGPRGEDAGMTATAFMSVSLDPPLVLVSVRNGSRMDDLLLEQPLWAASLLSESQRHVAGRFAMKGRISDRLLFEDIPYRRGEVSGALLIGGSLAVLECRTEQRIEAGDHTLVIGRVLTAELPSAEGGPLMYFKGRYRQLGS
;
A
#
# COMPACT_ATOMS: atom_id res chain seq x y z
N MET A 1 35.27 8.95 58.55
CA MET A 1 34.33 8.26 59.43
C MET A 1 33.06 7.93 58.63
N ALA A 2 32.72 6.67 58.63
CA ALA A 2 31.45 6.01 58.34
C ALA A 2 30.75 6.22 56.97
N ARG A 3 30.97 5.25 56.10
CA ARG A 3 30.10 4.88 54.95
C ARG A 3 28.80 4.28 55.48
N ALA A 4 27.67 4.69 54.95
CA ALA A 4 26.43 3.92 55.03
C ALA A 4 26.05 3.45 53.64
N SER A 5 26.21 2.17 53.38
CA SER A 5 25.72 1.45 52.19
C SER A 5 24.24 1.14 52.42
N VAL A 6 23.38 1.61 51.51
CA VAL A 6 22.00 1.18 51.46
C VAL A 6 21.86 0.16 50.34
N SER A 7 21.71 -1.10 50.74
CA SER A 7 21.37 -2.23 49.87
C SER A 7 19.90 -2.16 49.53
N SER A 8 19.58 -1.91 48.26
CA SER A 8 18.21 -2.04 47.73
C SER A 8 17.97 -3.44 47.21
N VAL A 9 17.14 -4.21 47.90
CA VAL A 9 16.61 -5.50 47.47
C VAL A 9 15.61 -5.24 46.32
N PRO A 10 15.70 -5.89 45.19
CA PRO A 10 14.68 -5.78 44.14
C PRO A 10 13.40 -6.50 44.59
N GLN A 11 12.31 -5.76 44.60
CA GLN A 11 10.96 -6.32 44.82
C GLN A 11 10.60 -7.21 43.65
N SER A 12 10.31 -8.49 43.93
CA SER A 12 9.81 -9.47 42.99
C SER A 12 8.39 -9.04 42.52
N VAL A 13 8.27 -8.80 41.23
CA VAL A 13 6.99 -8.61 40.55
C VAL A 13 6.17 -9.92 40.68
N PRO A 14 4.93 -9.90 41.18
CA PRO A 14 4.11 -11.10 41.26
C PRO A 14 3.85 -11.64 39.86
N ARG A 15 4.18 -12.91 39.64
CA ARG A 15 3.80 -13.67 38.44
C ARG A 15 2.28 -13.76 38.40
N THR A 16 1.67 -13.12 37.43
CA THR A 16 0.27 -13.31 37.08
C THR A 16 0.08 -14.79 36.73
N THR A 17 -0.77 -15.47 37.46
CA THR A 17 -1.25 -16.82 37.13
C THR A 17 -1.91 -16.77 35.75
N PRO A 18 -1.65 -17.75 34.86
CA PRO A 18 -2.32 -17.82 33.56
C PRO A 18 -3.84 -17.94 33.79
N ASP A 19 -4.60 -17.16 33.05
CA ASP A 19 -6.07 -17.19 33.03
C ASP A 19 -6.52 -18.55 32.48
N THR A 20 -7.04 -19.41 33.38
CA THR A 20 -7.54 -20.76 33.08
C THR A 20 -8.78 -20.80 32.20
N ARG A 21 -9.23 -19.69 31.62
CA ARG A 21 -10.41 -19.67 30.72
C ARG A 21 -10.10 -20.08 29.28
N THR A 22 -8.82 -20.22 28.93
CA THR A 22 -8.44 -20.58 27.55
C THR A 22 -8.44 -22.09 27.30
N ASP A 23 -8.47 -22.92 28.36
CA ASP A 23 -8.38 -24.39 28.25
C ASP A 23 -9.69 -25.11 27.97
N ALA A 24 -10.82 -24.39 27.88
CA ALA A 24 -12.14 -24.98 27.61
C ALA A 24 -12.46 -25.16 26.11
N LEU A 25 -11.66 -24.57 25.22
CA LEU A 25 -11.74 -24.82 23.80
C LEU A 25 -10.72 -25.90 23.46
N GLY A 26 -11.20 -27.13 23.25
CA GLY A 26 -10.36 -28.22 22.72
C GLY A 26 -9.59 -27.78 21.49
N PRO A 27 -8.58 -28.56 21.02
CA PRO A 27 -7.77 -28.17 19.87
C PRO A 27 -8.68 -27.82 18.70
N ILE A 28 -8.64 -26.55 18.28
CA ILE A 28 -9.37 -26.09 17.08
C ILE A 28 -8.79 -26.92 15.94
N PRO A 29 -9.61 -27.76 15.25
CA PRO A 29 -9.14 -28.44 14.07
C PRO A 29 -8.56 -27.37 13.14
N HIS A 30 -7.29 -27.52 12.71
CA HIS A 30 -6.75 -26.62 11.70
C HIS A 30 -7.50 -26.91 10.40
N PRO A 31 -8.48 -26.08 10.00
CA PRO A 31 -9.14 -26.27 8.72
C PRO A 31 -8.06 -26.16 7.64
N GLU A 32 -8.18 -26.96 6.59
CA GLU A 32 -7.26 -26.92 5.43
C GLU A 32 -7.21 -25.55 4.73
N GLY A 33 -7.86 -24.56 5.32
CA GLY A 33 -8.04 -23.21 4.78
C GLY A 33 -9.32 -23.11 3.93
N VAL A 34 -9.58 -21.93 3.44
CA VAL A 34 -10.70 -21.66 2.55
C VAL A 34 -10.24 -21.72 1.08
N SER A 35 -11.14 -22.08 0.19
CA SER A 35 -10.87 -22.01 -1.25
C SER A 35 -10.64 -20.56 -1.70
N ASN A 36 -9.92 -20.39 -2.83
CA ASN A 36 -9.71 -19.07 -3.44
C ASN A 36 -11.04 -18.38 -3.78
N GLU A 37 -12.07 -19.13 -4.12
CA GLU A 37 -13.39 -18.59 -4.46
C GLU A 37 -14.10 -18.06 -3.22
N GLU A 38 -14.15 -18.82 -2.14
CA GLU A 38 -14.72 -18.40 -0.85
C GLU A 38 -13.98 -17.18 -0.29
N PHE A 39 -12.66 -17.19 -0.32
CA PHE A 39 -11.85 -16.05 0.10
C PHE A 39 -12.19 -14.80 -0.69
N ARG A 40 -12.21 -14.87 -2.02
CA ARG A 40 -12.55 -13.74 -2.89
C ARG A 40 -13.98 -13.25 -2.67
N ALA A 41 -14.93 -14.17 -2.49
CA ALA A 41 -16.33 -13.82 -2.22
C ALA A 41 -16.49 -13.07 -0.90
N ALA A 42 -15.73 -13.46 0.13
CA ALA A 42 -15.70 -12.78 1.43
C ALA A 42 -15.05 -11.40 1.30
N LEU A 43 -13.84 -11.33 0.76
CA LEU A 43 -13.07 -10.07 0.63
C LEU A 43 -13.72 -9.08 -0.35
N ALA A 44 -14.51 -9.54 -1.33
CA ALA A 44 -15.30 -8.64 -2.18
C ALA A 44 -16.33 -7.81 -1.40
N ARG A 45 -16.64 -8.19 -0.16
CA ARG A 45 -17.56 -7.45 0.73
C ARG A 45 -16.86 -6.36 1.56
N LEU A 46 -15.54 -6.29 1.51
CA LEU A 46 -14.77 -5.20 2.08
C LEU A 46 -14.74 -4.04 1.07
N ALA A 47 -15.33 -2.91 1.42
CA ALA A 47 -15.20 -1.69 0.63
C ALA A 47 -13.81 -1.08 0.85
N SER A 48 -13.12 -0.78 -0.23
CA SER A 48 -11.76 -0.20 -0.19
C SER A 48 -11.68 1.03 -1.08
N GLY A 49 -10.90 2.01 -0.68
CA GLY A 49 -10.48 3.10 -1.56
C GLY A 49 -9.63 2.57 -2.72
N VAL A 50 -9.58 3.32 -3.80
CA VAL A 50 -8.79 2.98 -5.00
C VAL A 50 -7.62 3.94 -5.12
N VAL A 51 -6.43 3.41 -5.24
CA VAL A 51 -5.19 4.17 -5.36
C VAL A 51 -4.48 3.78 -6.65
N LEU A 52 -3.90 4.75 -7.35
CA LEU A 52 -2.94 4.49 -8.41
C LEU A 52 -1.52 4.65 -7.84
N VAL A 53 -0.79 3.56 -7.80
CA VAL A 53 0.63 3.55 -7.46
C VAL A 53 1.43 3.74 -8.75
N THR A 54 2.41 4.64 -8.73
CA THR A 54 3.28 4.94 -9.87
C THR A 54 4.73 4.90 -9.44
N ALA A 55 5.59 4.48 -10.34
CA ALA A 55 7.04 4.52 -10.18
C ALA A 55 7.70 4.88 -11.51
N HIS A 56 8.86 5.50 -11.44
CA HIS A 56 9.64 5.88 -12.61
C HIS A 56 10.85 4.97 -12.73
N GLU A 57 10.97 4.31 -13.87
CA GLU A 57 12.17 3.55 -14.21
C GLU A 57 13.24 4.53 -14.70
N PRO A 58 14.41 4.59 -14.04
CA PRO A 58 15.47 5.47 -14.51
C PRO A 58 16.03 4.95 -15.85
N PRO A 59 16.59 5.84 -16.68
CA PRO A 59 17.27 5.40 -17.89
C PRO A 59 18.45 4.50 -17.54
N LEU A 60 18.61 3.41 -18.30
CA LEU A 60 19.70 2.43 -18.11
C LEU A 60 21.12 3.05 -18.25
N SER A 61 21.23 4.20 -18.88
CA SER A 61 22.47 4.97 -19.01
C SER A 61 22.17 6.45 -19.23
N ALA A 62 23.14 7.32 -18.96
CA ALA A 62 23.00 8.77 -19.16
C ALA A 62 22.64 9.17 -20.62
N THR A 63 22.94 8.32 -21.60
CA THR A 63 22.66 8.50 -23.03
C THR A 63 21.64 7.50 -23.58
N GLY A 64 21.11 6.64 -22.72
CA GLY A 64 20.14 5.61 -23.09
C GLY A 64 18.72 6.18 -23.30
N PRO A 65 17.79 5.32 -23.77
CA PRO A 65 16.39 5.70 -23.84
C PRO A 65 15.89 6.13 -22.47
N ARG A 66 14.97 7.10 -22.45
CA ARG A 66 14.31 7.52 -21.20
C ARG A 66 13.65 6.32 -20.56
N GLY A 67 13.79 6.21 -19.24
CA GLY A 67 13.06 5.22 -18.47
C GLY A 67 11.55 5.38 -18.64
N GLU A 68 10.83 4.30 -18.45
CA GLU A 68 9.38 4.27 -18.58
C GLU A 68 8.70 4.46 -17.23
N ASP A 69 7.58 5.17 -17.23
CA ASP A 69 6.72 5.26 -16.07
C ASP A 69 5.85 4.00 -15.99
N ALA A 70 5.72 3.45 -14.80
CA ALA A 70 4.83 2.34 -14.51
C ALA A 70 3.69 2.76 -13.59
N GLY A 71 2.53 2.13 -13.75
CA GLY A 71 1.36 2.38 -12.92
C GLY A 71 0.63 1.08 -12.55
N MET A 72 0.05 1.05 -11.36
CA MET A 72 -0.73 -0.08 -10.87
C MET A 72 -1.90 0.42 -10.03
N THR A 73 -3.12 0.00 -10.38
CA THR A 73 -4.29 0.22 -9.51
C THR A 73 -4.24 -0.74 -8.33
N ALA A 74 -4.34 -0.20 -7.14
CA ALA A 74 -4.37 -0.96 -5.89
C ALA A 74 -5.60 -0.62 -5.05
N THR A 75 -6.16 -1.62 -4.40
CA THR A 75 -7.18 -1.51 -3.35
C THR A 75 -6.64 -1.93 -1.98
N ALA A 76 -5.54 -2.66 -1.96
CA ALA A 76 -4.80 -3.02 -0.76
C ALA A 76 -3.75 -1.94 -0.44
N PHE A 77 -4.23 -0.77 -0.01
CA PHE A 77 -3.43 0.38 0.42
C PHE A 77 -3.98 0.89 1.74
N MET A 78 -3.10 1.16 2.70
CA MET A 78 -3.49 1.65 4.02
C MET A 78 -2.39 2.46 4.71
N SER A 79 -2.79 3.30 5.67
CA SER A 79 -1.85 3.91 6.61
C SER A 79 -1.40 2.87 7.66
N VAL A 80 -0.13 2.94 8.07
CA VAL A 80 0.48 2.01 9.03
C VAL A 80 0.90 2.73 10.30
N SER A 81 1.52 3.90 10.20
CA SER A 81 2.07 4.67 11.31
C SER A 81 1.98 6.16 11.04
N LEU A 82 1.88 6.95 12.10
CA LEU A 82 1.95 8.41 12.03
C LEU A 82 3.36 8.93 12.36
N ASP A 83 4.10 8.21 13.17
CA ASP A 83 5.47 8.56 13.54
C ASP A 83 6.36 7.32 13.55
N PRO A 84 7.21 7.15 12.53
CA PRO A 84 7.24 7.91 11.29
C PRO A 84 5.98 7.69 10.44
N PRO A 85 5.65 8.59 9.48
CA PRO A 85 4.49 8.42 8.62
C PRO A 85 4.75 7.28 7.62
N LEU A 86 4.03 6.17 7.78
CA LEU A 86 4.16 4.97 6.97
C LEU A 86 2.85 4.56 6.33
N VAL A 87 2.94 4.08 5.11
CA VAL A 87 1.86 3.45 4.35
C VAL A 87 2.27 2.05 3.91
N LEU A 88 1.27 1.20 3.62
CA LEU A 88 1.46 -0.12 3.06
C LEU A 88 0.71 -0.25 1.75
N VAL A 89 1.32 -0.87 0.77
CA VAL A 89 0.68 -1.37 -0.44
C VAL A 89 1.04 -2.84 -0.67
N SER A 90 0.07 -3.64 -1.10
CA SER A 90 0.30 -5.03 -1.50
C SER A 90 0.47 -5.11 -3.02
N VAL A 91 1.58 -5.68 -3.45
CA VAL A 91 1.99 -5.78 -4.86
C VAL A 91 2.13 -7.24 -5.23
N ARG A 92 1.59 -7.65 -6.37
CA ARG A 92 1.67 -9.04 -6.83
C ARG A 92 3.10 -9.38 -7.23
N ASN A 93 3.61 -10.51 -6.74
CA ASN A 93 4.94 -11.01 -7.07
C ASN A 93 5.11 -11.22 -8.58
N GLY A 94 6.26 -10.82 -9.11
CA GLY A 94 6.60 -10.92 -10.53
C GLY A 94 5.75 -10.02 -11.44
N SER A 95 5.08 -9.02 -10.90
CA SER A 95 4.50 -7.95 -11.70
C SER A 95 5.55 -6.88 -12.02
N ARG A 96 5.38 -6.16 -13.13
CA ARG A 96 6.29 -5.05 -13.46
C ARG A 96 6.46 -4.05 -12.31
N MET A 97 5.39 -3.76 -11.56
CA MET A 97 5.48 -2.88 -10.41
C MET A 97 6.31 -3.50 -9.27
N ASP A 98 6.22 -4.81 -9.07
CA ASP A 98 7.02 -5.52 -8.07
C ASP A 98 8.52 -5.45 -8.41
N ASP A 99 8.87 -5.77 -9.66
CA ASP A 99 10.25 -5.70 -10.17
C ASP A 99 10.79 -4.27 -10.05
N LEU A 100 10.00 -3.28 -10.45
CA LEU A 100 10.43 -1.88 -10.40
C LEU A 100 10.61 -1.38 -8.96
N LEU A 101 9.71 -1.72 -8.03
CA LEU A 101 9.84 -1.35 -6.62
C LEU A 101 10.94 -2.13 -5.86
N LEU A 102 11.48 -3.20 -6.46
CA LEU A 102 12.67 -3.87 -5.96
C LEU A 102 13.93 -3.06 -6.28
N GLU A 103 13.99 -2.50 -7.50
CA GLU A 103 15.13 -1.74 -8.00
C GLU A 103 15.08 -0.26 -7.62
N GLN A 104 13.87 0.31 -7.53
CA GLN A 104 13.62 1.71 -7.25
C GLN A 104 12.93 1.91 -5.90
N PRO A 105 13.61 2.54 -4.93
CA PRO A 105 12.98 2.77 -3.63
C PRO A 105 11.92 3.87 -3.64
N LEU A 106 11.91 4.75 -4.64
CA LEU A 106 11.02 5.92 -4.70
C LEU A 106 9.81 5.65 -5.60
N TRP A 107 8.63 5.98 -5.12
CA TRP A 107 7.36 5.78 -5.80
C TRP A 107 6.32 6.79 -5.31
N ALA A 108 5.18 6.84 -5.97
CA ALA A 108 4.08 7.69 -5.57
C ALA A 108 2.75 6.94 -5.50
N ALA A 109 1.82 7.49 -4.74
CA ALA A 109 0.46 7.00 -4.63
C ALA A 109 -0.52 8.17 -4.82
N SER A 110 -1.47 8.00 -5.73
CA SER A 110 -2.55 8.96 -5.98
C SER A 110 -3.87 8.35 -5.55
N LEU A 111 -4.53 8.95 -4.54
CA LEU A 111 -5.83 8.52 -4.04
C LEU A 111 -6.90 9.01 -5.00
N LEU A 112 -7.50 8.10 -5.75
CA LEU A 112 -8.37 8.46 -6.88
C LEU A 112 -9.72 9.00 -6.42
N SER A 113 -10.17 10.06 -7.09
CA SER A 113 -11.52 10.59 -6.95
C SER A 113 -12.53 9.74 -7.75
N GLU A 114 -13.80 9.86 -7.41
CA GLU A 114 -14.90 9.13 -8.06
C GLU A 114 -15.00 9.36 -9.57
N SER A 115 -14.55 10.52 -10.06
CA SER A 115 -14.49 10.84 -11.49
C SER A 115 -13.40 10.06 -12.25
N GLN A 116 -12.44 9.46 -11.54
CA GLN A 116 -11.27 8.77 -12.10
C GLN A 116 -11.45 7.26 -12.29
N ARG A 117 -12.71 6.78 -12.37
CA ARG A 117 -13.01 5.37 -12.63
C ARG A 117 -12.31 4.83 -13.88
N HIS A 118 -12.22 5.65 -14.93
CA HIS A 118 -11.56 5.28 -16.19
C HIS A 118 -10.05 5.08 -15.99
N VAL A 119 -9.41 5.94 -15.18
CA VAL A 119 -7.99 5.79 -14.82
C VAL A 119 -7.77 4.46 -14.10
N ALA A 120 -8.55 4.21 -13.04
CA ALA A 120 -8.44 2.97 -12.29
C ALA A 120 -8.61 1.72 -13.18
N GLY A 121 -9.57 1.73 -14.10
CA GLY A 121 -9.84 0.62 -15.02
C GLY A 121 -8.66 0.32 -15.95
N ARG A 122 -8.01 1.35 -16.50
CA ARG A 122 -6.85 1.20 -17.39
C ARG A 122 -5.70 0.46 -16.71
N PHE A 123 -5.35 0.84 -15.48
CA PHE A 123 -4.21 0.27 -14.74
C PHE A 123 -4.55 -1.03 -13.99
N ALA A 124 -5.81 -1.46 -13.97
CA ALA A 124 -6.24 -2.76 -13.46
C ALA A 124 -6.17 -3.89 -14.50
N MET A 125 -6.02 -3.57 -15.79
CA MET A 125 -5.99 -4.58 -16.87
C MET A 125 -4.73 -5.42 -16.81
N LYS A 126 -4.90 -6.74 -17.01
CA LYS A 126 -3.79 -7.70 -17.15
C LYS A 126 -3.30 -7.74 -18.60
N GLY A 127 -2.00 -8.04 -18.80
CA GLY A 127 -1.43 -8.20 -20.14
C GLY A 127 -1.34 -6.89 -20.94
N ARG A 128 -1.14 -5.78 -20.29
CA ARG A 128 -0.97 -4.45 -20.90
C ARG A 128 0.25 -4.44 -21.83
N ILE A 129 0.11 -3.79 -22.99
CA ILE A 129 1.18 -3.73 -23.99
C ILE A 129 2.24 -2.69 -23.59
N SER A 130 1.84 -1.54 -23.02
CA SER A 130 2.74 -0.47 -22.60
C SER A 130 2.06 0.43 -21.58
N ASP A 131 2.73 0.68 -20.47
CA ASP A 131 2.25 1.64 -19.46
C ASP A 131 2.27 3.08 -19.98
N ARG A 132 3.21 3.41 -20.89
CA ARG A 132 3.30 4.73 -21.51
C ARG A 132 2.00 5.16 -22.18
N LEU A 133 1.37 4.28 -22.94
CA LEU A 133 0.11 4.56 -23.62
C LEU A 133 -1.06 4.75 -22.64
N LEU A 134 -0.96 4.16 -21.44
CA LEU A 134 -2.00 4.28 -20.43
C LEU A 134 -2.03 5.66 -19.77
N PHE A 135 -0.93 6.41 -19.81
CA PHE A 135 -0.84 7.76 -19.26
C PHE A 135 -1.15 8.87 -20.27
N GLU A 136 -1.28 8.56 -21.57
CA GLU A 136 -1.30 9.55 -22.66
C GLU A 136 -2.38 10.65 -22.47
N ASP A 137 -3.59 10.26 -22.03
CA ASP A 137 -4.73 11.19 -21.86
C ASP A 137 -5.04 11.50 -20.38
N ILE A 138 -4.12 11.20 -19.48
CA ILE A 138 -4.34 11.41 -18.05
C ILE A 138 -3.56 12.64 -17.61
N PRO A 139 -4.21 13.66 -17.02
CA PRO A 139 -3.50 14.77 -16.43
C PRO A 139 -2.57 14.29 -15.30
N TYR A 140 -1.31 14.62 -15.39
CA TYR A 140 -0.35 14.32 -14.33
C TYR A 140 0.74 15.41 -14.25
N ARG A 141 1.44 15.41 -13.14
CA ARG A 141 2.73 16.07 -13.00
C ARG A 141 3.75 15.09 -12.46
N ARG A 142 5.01 15.41 -12.63
CA ARG A 142 6.10 14.61 -12.06
C ARG A 142 6.35 15.04 -10.62
N GLY A 143 6.45 14.08 -9.72
CA GLY A 143 6.84 14.32 -8.34
C GLY A 143 8.27 14.81 -8.24
N GLU A 144 8.52 15.80 -7.39
CA GLU A 144 9.84 16.41 -7.24
C GLU A 144 10.81 15.50 -6.48
N VAL A 145 10.27 14.65 -5.58
CA VAL A 145 11.09 13.76 -4.75
C VAL A 145 11.22 12.38 -5.39
N SER A 146 10.14 11.82 -5.88
CA SER A 146 10.12 10.44 -6.40
C SER A 146 10.43 10.36 -7.89
N GLY A 147 10.24 11.44 -8.65
CA GLY A 147 10.24 11.39 -10.10
C GLY A 147 9.04 10.64 -10.69
N ALA A 148 8.19 10.00 -9.89
CA ALA A 148 7.01 9.28 -10.33
C ALA A 148 5.86 10.23 -10.72
N LEU A 149 4.85 9.71 -11.41
CA LEU A 149 3.72 10.51 -11.87
C LEU A 149 2.68 10.71 -10.75
N LEU A 150 2.34 11.94 -10.46
CA LEU A 150 1.26 12.34 -9.55
C LEU A 150 0.04 12.69 -10.39
N ILE A 151 -1.06 11.96 -10.20
CA ILE A 151 -2.21 12.04 -11.09
C ILE A 151 -3.08 13.26 -10.74
N GLY A 152 -3.31 14.12 -11.73
CA GLY A 152 -4.16 15.29 -11.59
C GLY A 152 -5.62 14.90 -11.33
N GLY A 153 -6.31 15.66 -10.48
CA GLY A 153 -7.70 15.36 -10.08
C GLY A 153 -7.85 14.28 -9.02
N SER A 154 -6.75 13.79 -8.44
CA SER A 154 -6.78 12.90 -7.28
C SER A 154 -7.08 13.67 -5.99
N LEU A 155 -7.70 13.01 -5.01
CA LEU A 155 -8.03 13.59 -3.71
C LEU A 155 -6.80 13.91 -2.86
N ALA A 156 -5.79 13.04 -2.97
CA ALA A 156 -4.49 13.24 -2.35
C ALA A 156 -3.42 12.57 -3.20
N VAL A 157 -2.18 13.08 -3.11
CA VAL A 157 -1.00 12.47 -3.71
C VAL A 157 0.10 12.39 -2.66
N LEU A 158 0.78 11.25 -2.64
CA LEU A 158 1.86 10.95 -1.72
C LEU A 158 3.10 10.58 -2.53
N GLU A 159 4.26 11.06 -2.12
CA GLU A 159 5.53 10.53 -2.59
C GLU A 159 6.18 9.73 -1.46
N CYS A 160 6.61 8.53 -1.76
CA CYS A 160 7.04 7.56 -0.79
C CYS A 160 8.42 6.99 -1.11
N ARG A 161 9.12 6.53 -0.05
CA ARG A 161 10.31 5.71 -0.15
C ARG A 161 10.07 4.37 0.53
N THR A 162 10.35 3.29 -0.15
CA THR A 162 10.30 1.94 0.41
C THR A 162 11.24 1.83 1.62
N GLU A 163 10.70 1.45 2.76
CA GLU A 163 11.45 1.16 4.00
C GLU A 163 11.60 -0.35 4.20
N GLN A 164 10.57 -1.12 3.85
CA GLN A 164 10.56 -2.56 4.05
C GLN A 164 9.73 -3.27 2.99
N ARG A 165 10.16 -4.47 2.62
CA ARG A 165 9.42 -5.40 1.77
C ARG A 165 9.27 -6.71 2.52
N ILE A 166 8.06 -7.26 2.53
CA ILE A 166 7.72 -8.51 3.24
C ILE A 166 7.00 -9.42 2.25
N GLU A 167 7.59 -10.57 1.96
CA GLU A 167 6.93 -11.59 1.15
C GLU A 167 5.72 -12.17 1.89
N ALA A 168 4.58 -12.24 1.24
CA ALA A 168 3.31 -12.67 1.80
C ALA A 168 2.52 -13.48 0.76
N GLY A 169 2.80 -14.76 0.62
CA GLY A 169 2.17 -15.63 -0.35
C GLY A 169 2.51 -15.26 -1.80
N ASP A 170 1.51 -14.94 -2.61
CA ASP A 170 1.67 -14.52 -4.01
C ASP A 170 1.81 -13.00 -4.18
N HIS A 171 2.00 -12.28 -3.07
CA HIS A 171 2.20 -10.82 -3.01
C HIS A 171 3.40 -10.45 -2.14
N THR A 172 3.90 -9.24 -2.36
CA THR A 172 4.85 -8.55 -1.49
C THR A 172 4.15 -7.36 -0.84
N LEU A 173 4.25 -7.24 0.48
CA LEU A 173 3.83 -6.06 1.22
C LEU A 173 4.97 -5.04 1.19
N VAL A 174 4.73 -3.89 0.59
CA VAL A 174 5.69 -2.79 0.50
C VAL A 174 5.30 -1.73 1.51
N ILE A 175 6.12 -1.53 2.52
CA ILE A 175 5.97 -0.47 3.51
C ILE A 175 6.79 0.72 3.04
N GLY A 176 6.14 1.85 2.84
CA GLY A 176 6.74 3.08 2.38
C GLY A 176 6.64 4.21 3.40
N ARG A 177 7.75 4.91 3.61
CA ARG A 177 7.75 6.19 4.32
C ARG A 177 7.20 7.27 3.42
N VAL A 178 6.22 8.00 3.88
CA VAL A 178 5.68 9.17 3.18
C VAL A 178 6.66 10.32 3.33
N LEU A 179 7.15 10.83 2.21
CA LEU A 179 8.11 11.94 2.14
C LEU A 179 7.40 13.27 1.88
N THR A 180 6.36 13.25 1.04
CA THR A 180 5.49 14.39 0.77
C THR A 180 4.04 13.94 0.74
N ALA A 181 3.13 14.83 1.14
CA ALA A 181 1.70 14.62 1.06
C ALA A 181 1.03 15.93 0.62
N GLU A 182 0.24 15.87 -0.44
CA GLU A 182 -0.49 17.02 -0.96
C GLU A 182 -1.96 16.68 -1.12
N LEU A 183 -2.79 17.69 -0.92
CA LEU A 183 -4.23 17.65 -1.15
C LEU A 183 -4.54 18.55 -2.35
N PRO A 184 -4.43 18.07 -3.59
CA PRO A 184 -4.88 18.83 -4.74
C PRO A 184 -6.36 19.12 -4.54
N SER A 185 -6.83 20.31 -4.94
CA SER A 185 -8.25 20.62 -4.83
C SER A 185 -9.02 19.78 -5.84
N ALA A 186 -9.39 18.58 -5.41
CA ALA A 186 -10.29 17.70 -6.14
C ALA A 186 -11.69 17.84 -5.56
N GLU A 187 -12.66 18.10 -6.40
CA GLU A 187 -14.06 18.04 -6.04
C GLU A 187 -14.54 16.57 -6.08
N GLY A 188 -15.52 16.25 -5.24
CA GLY A 188 -16.18 14.95 -5.21
C GLY A 188 -15.63 13.99 -4.14
N GLY A 189 -16.20 12.80 -4.13
CA GLY A 189 -15.89 11.74 -3.16
C GLY A 189 -14.77 10.80 -3.65
N PRO A 190 -14.35 9.86 -2.80
CA PRO A 190 -13.35 8.86 -3.16
C PRO A 190 -13.91 7.82 -4.12
N LEU A 191 -13.07 7.35 -5.04
CA LEU A 191 -13.37 6.16 -5.81
C LEU A 191 -13.28 4.93 -4.90
N MET A 192 -14.35 4.18 -4.80
CA MET A 192 -14.43 2.97 -4.00
C MET A 192 -14.47 1.72 -4.88
N TYR A 193 -13.97 0.61 -4.34
CA TYR A 193 -14.13 -0.72 -4.94
C TYR A 193 -14.89 -1.63 -3.99
N PHE A 194 -16.02 -2.19 -4.45
CA PHE A 194 -16.89 -3.04 -3.65
C PHE A 194 -17.62 -4.05 -4.53
N LYS A 195 -17.66 -5.31 -4.11
CA LYS A 195 -18.30 -6.43 -4.83
C LYS A 195 -17.87 -6.50 -6.31
N GLY A 196 -16.54 -6.37 -6.54
CA GLY A 196 -15.97 -6.48 -7.88
C GLY A 196 -16.26 -5.29 -8.82
N ARG A 197 -16.74 -4.15 -8.30
CA ARG A 197 -17.12 -2.97 -9.10
C ARG A 197 -16.65 -1.68 -8.44
N TYR A 198 -16.33 -0.69 -9.28
CA TYR A 198 -16.13 0.68 -8.82
C TYR A 198 -17.46 1.29 -8.37
N ARG A 199 -17.40 2.00 -7.25
CA ARG A 199 -18.54 2.65 -6.58
C ARG A 199 -18.15 4.06 -6.17
N GLN A 200 -19.18 4.88 -5.92
CA GLN A 200 -19.08 6.17 -5.26
C GLN A 200 -19.65 6.02 -3.85
N LEU A 201 -19.20 6.85 -2.90
CA LEU A 201 -19.91 7.00 -1.64
C LEU A 201 -21.25 7.69 -1.98
N GLY A 202 -22.36 7.01 -1.70
CA GLY A 202 -23.68 7.64 -1.81
C GLY A 202 -23.74 8.87 -0.91
N SER A 203 -24.21 9.97 -1.45
CA SER A 203 -24.62 11.16 -0.70
C SER A 203 -25.87 10.88 0.10
#